data_e1fd04b3023bddc40dda0cf403bb9f1b
#
_entry.id   e1fd04b3023bddc40dda0cf403bb9f1b
#
_cell.length_a   1.000
_cell.length_b   1.000
_cell.length_c   1.000
_cell.angle_alpha   90.00
_cell.angle_beta   90.00
_cell.angle_gamma   90.00
#
_symmetry.space_group_name_H-M   'P 1'
#
loop_
_entity.id
_entity.type
_entity.pdbx_description
1 polymer ?
#
loop_
_entity_poly.entity_id
_entity_poly.type
_entity_poly.pdbx_seq_one_letter_code
_entity_poly.pdbx_strand_id
1 'polypeptide(L)'
;MKRIVFLDYVRVFACFLVMVVHASENFYSAAGSTDMAGPQSYLANEADRLWVAVYDGFSRMAVPLFMIVSAYLLVPMKEGQTSWQFYRRRFTHILPPFFIFMILYSTLPMLWGQLDGETSLKDLSRILLNFPTLAGHFWFMYPLISLYLFIPIISPWLSKATAKEERFFIGLFLLSTCMPYFNRWFGEVW
;
A
#
# COMPACT_ATOMS: atom_id res chain seq x y z
N MET A 1 -15.66 12.65 17.99
CA MET A 1 -14.27 12.39 18.45
C MET A 1 -13.51 13.70 18.42
N LYS A 2 -12.76 14.01 19.48
CA LYS A 2 -11.82 15.13 19.45
C LYS A 2 -10.75 14.85 18.40
N ARG A 3 -10.33 15.87 17.65
CA ARG A 3 -9.23 15.76 16.68
C ARG A 3 -7.94 15.40 17.40
N ILE A 4 -7.28 14.32 16.98
CA ILE A 4 -6.00 13.88 17.56
C ILE A 4 -4.91 14.41 16.64
N VAL A 5 -4.36 15.57 17.00
CA VAL A 5 -3.37 16.31 16.20
C VAL A 5 -2.14 15.46 15.88
N PHE A 6 -1.71 14.61 16.81
CA PHE A 6 -0.61 13.68 16.58
C PHE A 6 -0.81 12.79 15.36
N LEU A 7 -2.02 12.27 15.14
CA LEU A 7 -2.31 11.42 13.98
C LEU A 7 -2.25 12.20 12.64
N ASP A 8 -2.54 13.51 12.68
CA ASP A 8 -2.37 14.34 11.49
C ASP A 8 -0.88 14.51 11.14
N TYR A 9 -0.01 14.69 12.16
CA TYR A 9 1.45 14.70 11.92
C TYR A 9 1.97 13.37 11.39
N VAL A 10 1.51 12.23 11.93
CA VAL A 10 1.90 10.92 11.43
C VAL A 10 1.51 10.74 9.95
N ARG A 11 0.33 11.24 9.55
CA ARG A 11 -0.10 11.21 8.13
C ARG A 11 0.79 12.05 7.23
N VAL A 12 1.09 13.29 7.66
CA VAL A 12 1.99 14.18 6.89
C VAL A 12 3.37 13.55 6.75
N PHE A 13 3.89 12.99 7.84
CA PHE A 13 5.16 12.28 7.82
C PHE A 13 5.13 11.05 6.90
N ALA A 14 4.06 10.26 6.95
CA ALA A 14 3.89 9.13 6.06
C ALA A 14 3.80 9.56 4.58
N CYS A 15 3.13 10.69 4.27
CA CYS A 15 3.14 11.25 2.90
C CYS A 15 4.56 11.63 2.45
N PHE A 16 5.35 12.25 3.32
CA PHE A 16 6.75 12.56 3.03
C PHE A 16 7.56 11.29 2.74
N LEU A 17 7.40 10.25 3.56
CA LEU A 17 8.09 8.98 3.35
C LEU A 17 7.68 8.31 2.02
N VAL A 18 6.41 8.41 1.59
CA VAL A 18 5.97 7.91 0.28
C VAL A 18 6.75 8.62 -0.84
N MET A 19 6.94 9.93 -0.76
CA MET A 19 7.74 10.67 -1.74
C MET A 19 9.20 10.19 -1.75
N VAL A 20 9.78 9.93 -0.57
CA VAL A 20 11.16 9.41 -0.46
C VAL A 20 11.28 8.01 -1.07
N VAL A 21 10.31 7.10 -0.83
CA VAL A 21 10.30 5.77 -1.49
C VAL A 21 10.34 5.92 -3.00
N HIS A 22 9.43 6.69 -3.59
CA HIS A 22 9.38 6.85 -5.05
C HIS A 22 10.59 7.58 -5.63
N ALA A 23 11.22 8.47 -4.86
CA ALA A 23 12.47 9.08 -5.26
C ALA A 23 13.63 8.09 -5.24
N SER A 24 13.68 7.17 -4.25
CA SER A 24 14.75 6.18 -4.12
C SER A 24 14.58 4.99 -5.07
N GLU A 25 13.36 4.63 -5.46
CA GLU A 25 13.09 3.52 -6.38
C GLU A 25 13.77 3.69 -7.74
N ASN A 26 13.95 4.93 -8.22
CA ASN A 26 14.66 5.21 -9.46
C ASN A 26 16.13 4.74 -9.46
N PHE A 27 16.73 4.59 -8.29
CA PHE A 27 18.11 4.13 -8.14
C PHE A 27 18.24 2.59 -8.10
N TYR A 28 17.13 1.87 -7.91
CA TYR A 28 17.08 0.39 -7.92
C TYR A 28 16.85 -0.20 -9.30
N SER A 29 16.76 0.61 -10.33
CA SER A 29 16.50 0.15 -11.68
C SER A 29 17.53 -0.90 -12.08
N ALA A 30 17.08 -2.13 -12.32
CA ALA A 30 17.93 -3.22 -12.70
C ALA A 30 18.69 -2.88 -13.99
N ALA A 31 19.95 -3.24 -14.04
CA ALA A 31 20.74 -3.18 -15.26
C ALA A 31 19.99 -3.93 -16.37
N GLY A 32 19.45 -3.18 -17.35
CA GLY A 32 18.68 -3.73 -18.47
C GLY A 32 17.27 -3.20 -18.65
N SER A 33 16.67 -2.51 -17.67
CA SER A 33 15.45 -1.77 -17.93
C SER A 33 15.80 -0.40 -18.49
N THR A 34 15.55 -0.21 -19.78
CA THR A 34 15.80 1.05 -20.51
C THR A 34 14.89 2.20 -20.06
N ASP A 35 13.86 1.91 -19.26
CA ASP A 35 12.78 2.83 -18.96
C ASP A 35 12.94 3.61 -17.66
N MET A 36 13.93 3.26 -16.86
CA MET A 36 14.29 3.99 -15.66
C MET A 36 15.77 4.33 -15.74
N ALA A 37 16.08 5.46 -16.33
CA ALA A 37 17.42 6.05 -16.29
C ALA A 37 17.75 6.53 -14.87
N GLY A 38 17.53 5.67 -13.87
CA GLY A 38 18.16 5.83 -12.59
C GLY A 38 19.67 5.75 -12.82
N PRO A 39 20.46 6.67 -12.26
CA PRO A 39 21.90 6.54 -12.36
C PRO A 39 22.28 5.14 -11.86
N GLN A 40 23.12 4.45 -12.58
CA GLN A 40 23.69 3.15 -12.16
C GLN A 40 24.56 3.31 -10.89
N SER A 41 24.46 4.44 -10.22
CA SER A 41 25.16 4.81 -9.00
C SER A 41 24.98 3.79 -7.89
N TYR A 42 23.79 3.20 -7.78
CA TYR A 42 23.52 2.15 -6.79
C TYR A 42 24.40 0.91 -6.99
N LEU A 43 24.73 0.54 -8.21
CA LEU A 43 25.60 -0.62 -8.51
C LEU A 43 27.07 -0.22 -8.61
N ALA A 44 27.39 1.02 -8.96
CA ALA A 44 28.73 1.48 -9.23
C ALA A 44 29.48 2.02 -8.01
N ASN A 45 28.74 2.53 -7.00
CA ASN A 45 29.34 3.18 -5.83
C ASN A 45 28.77 2.57 -4.55
N GLU A 46 29.63 2.09 -3.66
CA GLU A 46 29.21 1.48 -2.38
C GLU A 46 28.57 2.49 -1.41
N ALA A 47 29.04 3.73 -1.39
CA ALA A 47 28.47 4.79 -0.56
C ALA A 47 27.04 5.14 -1.02
N ASP A 48 26.82 5.27 -2.32
CA ASP A 48 25.48 5.53 -2.88
C ASP A 48 24.54 4.37 -2.60
N ARG A 49 25.02 3.13 -2.73
CA ARG A 49 24.26 1.92 -2.39
C ARG A 49 23.80 1.92 -0.94
N LEU A 50 24.67 2.29 -0.02
CA LEU A 50 24.34 2.38 1.39
C LEU A 50 23.26 3.43 1.64
N TRP A 51 23.43 4.63 1.11
CA TRP A 51 22.47 5.72 1.31
C TRP A 51 21.10 5.44 0.69
N VAL A 52 21.06 4.91 -0.52
CA VAL A 52 19.80 4.50 -1.16
C VAL A 52 19.11 3.42 -0.34
N ALA A 53 19.84 2.41 0.15
CA ALA A 53 19.29 1.36 0.99
C ALA A 53 18.72 1.91 2.32
N VAL A 54 19.39 2.90 2.92
CA VAL A 54 18.90 3.57 4.14
C VAL A 54 17.63 4.37 3.87
N TYR A 55 17.62 5.20 2.82
CA TYR A 55 16.45 6.02 2.47
C TYR A 55 15.25 5.15 2.10
N ASP A 56 15.42 4.17 1.24
CA ASP A 56 14.36 3.27 0.83
C ASP A 56 13.87 2.43 2.00
N GLY A 57 14.78 1.77 2.72
CA GLY A 57 14.42 0.90 3.84
C GLY A 57 13.66 1.63 4.95
N PHE A 58 14.11 2.85 5.33
CA PHE A 58 13.40 3.67 6.30
C PHE A 58 12.03 4.13 5.79
N SER A 59 11.94 4.49 4.52
CA SER A 59 10.74 5.05 3.93
C SER A 59 9.63 4.01 3.71
N ARG A 60 9.96 2.72 3.63
CA ARG A 60 8.97 1.64 3.47
C ARG A 60 7.99 1.52 4.62
N MET A 61 8.26 2.14 5.78
CA MET A 61 7.29 2.25 6.86
C MET A 61 6.09 3.16 6.53
N ALA A 62 6.13 3.93 5.45
CA ALA A 62 5.06 4.86 5.06
C ALA A 62 3.69 4.18 4.95
N VAL A 63 3.63 3.06 4.22
CA VAL A 63 2.39 2.32 3.99
C VAL A 63 1.83 1.72 5.28
N PRO A 64 2.62 0.99 6.10
CA PRO A 64 2.18 0.57 7.42
C PRO A 64 1.66 1.71 8.30
N LEU A 65 2.29 2.88 8.31
CA LEU A 65 1.83 4.03 9.08
C LEU A 65 0.43 4.50 8.61
N PHE A 66 0.20 4.61 7.30
CA PHE A 66 -1.13 4.94 6.78
C PHE A 66 -2.18 3.90 7.17
N MET A 67 -1.85 2.62 7.09
CA MET A 67 -2.75 1.53 7.46
C MET A 67 -3.09 1.57 8.95
N ILE A 68 -2.08 1.74 9.82
CA ILE A 68 -2.26 1.84 11.28
C ILE A 68 -3.13 3.04 11.63
N VAL A 69 -2.85 4.23 11.10
CA VAL A 69 -3.63 5.45 11.37
C VAL A 69 -5.06 5.28 10.87
N SER A 70 -5.26 4.69 9.70
CA SER A 70 -6.58 4.43 9.15
C SER A 70 -7.36 3.44 10.02
N ALA A 71 -6.74 2.35 10.42
CA ALA A 71 -7.34 1.37 11.32
C ALA A 71 -7.71 2.01 12.67
N TYR A 72 -6.77 2.71 13.30
CA TYR A 72 -7.00 3.35 14.61
C TYR A 72 -8.21 4.31 14.62
N LEU A 73 -8.42 5.04 13.53
CA LEU A 73 -9.52 6.00 13.42
C LEU A 73 -10.87 5.37 13.05
N LEU A 74 -10.85 4.15 12.53
CA LEU A 74 -12.03 3.52 11.95
C LEU A 74 -12.52 2.31 12.74
N VAL A 75 -11.67 1.73 13.58
CA VAL A 75 -11.97 0.51 14.35
C VAL A 75 -11.96 0.84 15.85
N PRO A 76 -12.95 0.33 16.59
CA PRO A 76 -14.21 -0.25 16.12
C PRO A 76 -15.13 0.77 15.43
N MET A 77 -16.03 0.28 14.59
CA MET A 77 -17.04 1.16 13.97
C MET A 77 -17.88 1.87 15.04
N LYS A 78 -18.43 3.02 14.68
CA LYS A 78 -19.30 3.78 15.59
C LYS A 78 -20.54 2.97 15.95
N GLU A 79 -20.98 3.10 17.19
CA GLU A 79 -22.23 2.50 17.64
C GLU A 79 -23.41 2.92 16.73
N GLY A 80 -24.25 1.96 16.37
CA GLY A 80 -25.39 2.17 15.49
C GLY A 80 -25.06 2.33 14.00
N GLN A 81 -23.80 2.33 13.61
CA GLN A 81 -23.40 2.38 12.20
C GLN A 81 -23.52 1.01 11.54
N THR A 82 -24.30 0.89 10.46
CA THR A 82 -24.36 -0.35 9.68
C THR A 82 -23.15 -0.50 8.76
N SER A 83 -22.81 -1.76 8.40
CA SER A 83 -21.73 -2.04 7.44
C SER A 83 -21.96 -1.34 6.10
N TRP A 84 -23.21 -1.28 5.63
CA TRP A 84 -23.56 -0.58 4.39
C TRP A 84 -23.29 0.92 4.46
N GLN A 85 -23.66 1.59 5.56
CA GLN A 85 -23.38 3.01 5.78
C GLN A 85 -21.87 3.28 5.82
N PHE A 86 -21.10 2.35 6.44
CA PHE A 86 -19.65 2.44 6.47
C PHE A 86 -19.06 2.35 5.06
N TYR A 87 -19.42 1.32 4.29
CA TYR A 87 -18.93 1.11 2.92
C TYR A 87 -19.29 2.26 2.00
N ARG A 88 -20.57 2.65 1.97
CA ARG A 88 -21.03 3.76 1.14
C ARG A 88 -20.22 5.02 1.42
N ARG A 89 -20.04 5.39 2.69
CA ARG A 89 -19.30 6.59 3.08
C ARG A 89 -17.82 6.55 2.66
N ARG A 90 -17.18 5.39 2.59
CA ARG A 90 -15.77 5.26 2.23
C ARG A 90 -15.57 5.13 0.73
N PHE A 91 -16.29 4.22 0.13
CA PHE A 91 -16.11 3.90 -1.28
C PHE A 91 -16.58 4.98 -2.22
N THR A 92 -17.63 5.75 -1.89
CA THR A 92 -18.05 6.91 -2.69
C THR A 92 -16.97 8.00 -2.80
N HIS A 93 -16.02 8.08 -1.88
CA HIS A 93 -14.95 9.07 -1.91
C HIS A 93 -13.65 8.53 -2.52
N ILE A 94 -13.44 7.23 -2.49
CA ILE A 94 -12.17 6.62 -2.88
C ILE A 94 -12.25 5.98 -4.27
N LEU A 95 -13.30 5.22 -4.55
CA LEU A 95 -13.40 4.49 -5.82
C LEU A 95 -13.54 5.40 -7.05
N PRO A 96 -14.34 6.50 -7.04
CA PRO A 96 -14.44 7.34 -8.24
C PRO A 96 -13.10 7.93 -8.67
N PRO A 97 -12.34 8.66 -7.83
CA PRO A 97 -11.03 9.16 -8.24
C PRO A 97 -10.06 8.04 -8.59
N PHE A 98 -10.08 6.92 -7.87
CA PHE A 98 -9.24 5.77 -8.19
C PHE A 98 -9.48 5.26 -9.60
N PHE A 99 -10.72 4.99 -9.98
CA PHE A 99 -11.05 4.51 -11.34
C PHE A 99 -10.78 5.57 -12.41
N ILE A 100 -11.05 6.85 -12.14
CA ILE A 100 -10.72 7.93 -13.07
C ILE A 100 -9.21 7.92 -13.36
N PHE A 101 -8.37 7.89 -12.34
CA PHE A 101 -6.92 7.86 -12.55
C PHE A 101 -6.45 6.56 -13.21
N MET A 102 -7.03 5.40 -12.86
CA MET A 102 -6.73 4.14 -13.54
C MET A 102 -6.98 4.23 -15.06
N ILE A 103 -8.13 4.79 -15.46
CA ILE A 103 -8.45 5.00 -16.87
C ILE A 103 -7.48 6.00 -17.52
N LEU A 104 -7.18 7.11 -16.85
CA LEU A 104 -6.25 8.11 -17.37
C LEU A 104 -4.85 7.52 -17.59
N TYR A 105 -4.32 6.76 -16.62
CA TYR A 105 -3.00 6.12 -16.76
C TYR A 105 -2.97 4.99 -17.79
N SER A 106 -4.12 4.36 -18.07
CA SER A 106 -4.21 3.36 -19.12
C SER A 106 -4.31 3.98 -20.53
N THR A 107 -4.78 5.23 -20.66
CA THR A 107 -5.11 5.82 -21.98
C THR A 107 -4.25 7.01 -22.36
N LEU A 108 -3.99 7.96 -21.45
CA LEU A 108 -3.26 9.17 -21.78
C LEU A 108 -1.83 8.95 -22.27
N PRO A 109 -1.04 7.98 -21.75
CA PRO A 109 0.32 7.75 -22.22
C PRO A 109 0.41 7.34 -23.69
N MET A 110 -0.69 6.87 -24.30
CA MET A 110 -0.76 6.64 -25.74
C MET A 110 -0.58 7.91 -26.57
N LEU A 111 -1.05 9.06 -26.04
CA LEU A 111 -0.95 10.36 -26.76
C LEU A 111 0.51 10.81 -26.92
N TRP A 112 1.41 10.33 -26.07
CA TRP A 112 2.85 10.64 -26.13
C TRP A 112 3.68 9.46 -26.59
N GLY A 113 3.04 8.40 -27.10
CA GLY A 113 3.74 7.20 -27.58
C GLY A 113 4.46 6.39 -26.50
N GLN A 114 4.12 6.59 -25.23
CA GLN A 114 4.68 5.83 -24.10
C GLN A 114 4.00 4.47 -23.90
N LEU A 115 2.83 4.29 -24.48
CA LEU A 115 2.04 3.07 -24.40
C LEU A 115 1.45 2.77 -25.78
N ASP A 116 1.50 1.51 -26.19
CA ASP A 116 0.80 1.07 -27.40
C ASP A 116 -0.68 0.75 -27.14
N GLY A 117 -1.48 0.66 -28.21
CA GLY A 117 -2.92 0.42 -28.10
C GLY A 117 -3.27 -0.95 -27.53
N GLU A 118 -2.45 -1.95 -27.75
CA GLU A 118 -2.65 -3.31 -27.22
C GLU A 118 -2.47 -3.33 -25.70
N THR A 119 -1.39 -2.74 -25.21
CA THR A 119 -1.10 -2.62 -23.77
C THR A 119 -2.17 -1.77 -23.08
N SER A 120 -2.61 -0.67 -23.68
CA SER A 120 -3.71 0.16 -23.16
C SER A 120 -5.01 -0.64 -23.00
N LEU A 121 -5.42 -1.39 -24.00
CA LEU A 121 -6.60 -2.25 -23.93
C LEU A 121 -6.45 -3.35 -22.88
N LYS A 122 -5.28 -3.94 -22.75
CA LYS A 122 -4.96 -4.93 -21.73
C LYS A 122 -5.07 -4.34 -20.32
N ASP A 123 -4.53 -3.15 -20.09
CA ASP A 123 -4.64 -2.43 -18.83
C ASP A 123 -6.10 -2.12 -18.48
N LEU A 124 -6.89 -1.61 -19.45
CA LEU A 124 -8.31 -1.35 -19.27
C LEU A 124 -9.12 -2.62 -18.97
N SER A 125 -8.82 -3.73 -19.62
CA SER A 125 -9.51 -5.02 -19.40
C SER A 125 -9.26 -5.58 -18.00
N ARG A 126 -8.15 -5.21 -17.36
CA ARG A 126 -7.71 -5.70 -16.05
C ARG A 126 -7.91 -4.69 -14.93
N ILE A 127 -8.52 -3.55 -15.20
CA ILE A 127 -8.63 -2.39 -14.29
C ILE A 127 -9.20 -2.74 -12.90
N LEU A 128 -10.02 -3.79 -12.80
CA LEU A 128 -10.57 -4.25 -11.52
C LEU A 128 -9.61 -5.15 -10.72
N LEU A 129 -8.63 -5.74 -11.37
CA LEU A 129 -7.77 -6.78 -10.80
C LEU A 129 -6.30 -6.36 -10.72
N ASN A 130 -5.91 -5.38 -11.52
CA ASN A 130 -4.53 -4.93 -11.59
C ASN A 130 -4.44 -3.44 -11.90
N PHE A 131 -3.33 -2.81 -11.51
CA PHE A 131 -3.04 -1.42 -11.85
C PHE A 131 -2.42 -1.32 -13.25
N PRO A 132 -2.54 -0.16 -13.93
CA PRO A 132 -1.95 0.06 -15.25
C PRO A 132 -0.44 -0.10 -15.26
N THR A 133 0.11 -0.52 -16.38
CA THR A 133 1.55 -0.78 -16.57
C THR A 133 2.44 0.38 -16.12
N LEU A 134 2.03 1.63 -16.38
CA LEU A 134 2.77 2.83 -15.98
C LEU A 134 2.35 3.41 -14.61
N ALA A 135 1.50 2.73 -13.86
CA ALA A 135 0.95 3.23 -12.61
C ALA A 135 1.17 2.28 -11.43
N GLY A 136 2.37 1.73 -11.30
CA GLY A 136 2.74 0.80 -10.23
C GLY A 136 2.46 1.35 -8.82
N HIS A 137 2.50 2.67 -8.61
CA HIS A 137 2.20 3.30 -7.33
C HIS A 137 0.75 3.09 -6.86
N PHE A 138 -0.18 2.68 -7.72
CA PHE A 138 -1.56 2.33 -7.32
C PHE A 138 -1.69 1.00 -6.57
N TRP A 139 -0.64 0.21 -6.47
CA TRP A 139 -0.67 -1.05 -5.72
C TRP A 139 -1.21 -0.89 -4.29
N PHE A 140 -0.94 0.25 -3.66
CA PHE A 140 -1.39 0.57 -2.30
C PHE A 140 -2.92 0.63 -2.15
N MET A 141 -3.64 0.98 -3.22
CA MET A 141 -5.11 1.08 -3.17
C MET A 141 -5.78 -0.26 -2.87
N TYR A 142 -5.22 -1.37 -3.31
CA TYR A 142 -5.77 -2.70 -3.06
C TYR A 142 -5.71 -3.10 -1.57
N PRO A 143 -4.58 -3.01 -0.87
CA PRO A 143 -4.53 -3.18 0.58
C PRO A 143 -5.47 -2.23 1.33
N LEU A 144 -5.59 -0.98 0.90
CA LEU A 144 -6.49 0.00 1.52
C LEU A 144 -7.96 -0.40 1.36
N ILE A 145 -8.37 -0.81 0.17
CA ILE A 145 -9.73 -1.33 -0.10
C ILE A 145 -9.98 -2.58 0.74
N SER A 146 -9.03 -3.50 0.78
CA SER A 146 -9.12 -4.72 1.60
C SER A 146 -9.28 -4.39 3.09
N LEU A 147 -8.53 -3.43 3.61
CA LEU A 147 -8.70 -2.95 4.98
C LEU A 147 -10.13 -2.45 5.22
N TYR A 148 -10.67 -1.63 4.32
CA TYR A 148 -12.03 -1.12 4.48
C TYR A 148 -13.10 -2.19 4.40
N LEU A 149 -12.91 -3.21 3.56
CA LEU A 149 -13.82 -4.36 3.51
C LEU A 149 -13.77 -5.17 4.81
N PHE A 150 -12.61 -5.27 5.43
CA PHE A 150 -12.41 -6.07 6.64
C PHE A 150 -12.90 -5.38 7.93
N ILE A 151 -12.87 -4.05 8.01
CA ILE A 151 -13.24 -3.29 9.20
C ILE A 151 -14.63 -3.63 9.76
N PRO A 152 -15.72 -3.67 8.97
CA PRO A 152 -17.03 -4.04 9.50
C PRO A 152 -17.13 -5.48 10.00
N ILE A 153 -16.29 -6.36 9.47
CA ILE A 153 -16.26 -7.78 9.86
C ILE A 153 -15.59 -7.93 11.23
N ILE A 154 -14.48 -7.23 11.47
CA ILE A 154 -13.72 -7.37 12.72
C ILE A 154 -14.25 -6.48 13.85
N SER A 155 -14.93 -5.37 13.53
CA SER A 155 -15.38 -4.40 14.52
C SER A 155 -16.29 -5.00 15.61
N PRO A 156 -17.27 -5.89 15.34
CA PRO A 156 -18.11 -6.49 16.37
C PRO A 156 -17.31 -7.37 17.35
N TRP A 157 -16.29 -8.05 16.85
CA TRP A 157 -15.40 -8.84 17.70
C TRP A 157 -14.54 -7.91 18.56
N LEU A 158 -13.87 -6.93 17.95
CA LEU A 158 -12.94 -6.06 18.64
C LEU A 158 -13.62 -5.19 19.72
N SER A 159 -14.90 -4.80 19.51
CA SER A 159 -15.65 -4.06 20.52
C SER A 159 -15.96 -4.87 21.79
N LYS A 160 -15.84 -6.20 21.74
CA LYS A 160 -16.12 -7.11 22.85
C LYS A 160 -14.87 -7.88 23.32
N ALA A 161 -13.79 -7.84 22.55
CA ALA A 161 -12.59 -8.58 22.81
C ALA A 161 -11.92 -8.14 24.12
N THR A 162 -11.41 -9.10 24.85
CA THR A 162 -10.58 -8.86 26.01
C THR A 162 -9.13 -8.60 25.59
N ALA A 163 -8.36 -7.91 26.42
CA ALA A 163 -6.94 -7.69 26.17
C ALA A 163 -6.11 -8.98 26.03
N LYS A 164 -6.62 -10.13 26.54
CA LYS A 164 -5.97 -11.44 26.35
C LYS A 164 -6.20 -11.96 24.92
N GLU A 165 -7.43 -11.86 24.44
CA GLU A 165 -7.80 -12.27 23.07
C GLU A 165 -7.10 -11.42 22.02
N GLU A 166 -7.01 -10.11 22.24
CA GLU A 166 -6.26 -9.21 21.36
C GLU A 166 -4.78 -9.58 21.28
N ARG A 167 -4.12 -9.79 22.44
CA ARG A 167 -2.71 -10.20 22.49
C ARG A 167 -2.48 -11.56 21.85
N PHE A 168 -3.39 -12.50 22.05
CA PHE A 168 -3.33 -13.82 21.42
C PHE A 168 -3.45 -13.72 19.90
N PHE A 169 -4.40 -12.93 19.40
CA PHE A 169 -4.54 -12.66 17.98
C PHE A 169 -3.29 -12.02 17.37
N ILE A 170 -2.73 -11.00 18.03
CA ILE A 170 -1.47 -10.36 17.59
C ILE A 170 -0.34 -11.38 17.59
N GLY A 171 -0.23 -12.22 18.61
CA GLY A 171 0.79 -13.28 18.68
C GLY A 171 0.68 -14.28 17.53
N LEU A 172 -0.52 -14.74 17.20
CA LEU A 172 -0.76 -15.62 16.06
C LEU A 172 -0.43 -14.93 14.73
N PHE A 173 -0.81 -13.66 14.58
CA PHE A 173 -0.49 -12.88 13.40
C PHE A 173 1.03 -12.75 13.21
N LEU A 174 1.77 -12.39 14.26
CA LEU A 174 3.23 -12.31 14.21
C LEU A 174 3.86 -13.66 13.91
N LEU A 175 3.36 -14.75 14.50
CA LEU A 175 3.83 -16.09 14.20
C LEU A 175 3.61 -16.43 12.71
N SER A 176 2.44 -16.12 12.17
CA SER A 176 2.13 -16.39 10.75
C SER A 176 3.03 -15.60 9.79
N THR A 177 3.40 -14.36 10.15
CA THR A 177 4.33 -13.55 9.35
C THR A 177 5.77 -14.08 9.37
N CYS A 178 6.13 -14.91 10.36
CA CYS A 178 7.43 -15.57 10.42
C CYS A 178 7.52 -16.83 9.52
N MET A 179 6.40 -17.39 9.06
CA MET A 179 6.38 -18.65 8.29
C MET A 179 7.28 -18.64 7.03
N PRO A 180 7.32 -17.58 6.20
CA PRO A 180 8.22 -17.54 5.04
C PRO A 180 9.70 -17.64 5.43
N TYR A 181 10.06 -17.14 6.61
CA TYR A 181 11.43 -17.21 7.11
C TYR A 181 11.77 -18.62 7.62
N PHE A 182 10.81 -19.33 8.24
CA PHE A 182 10.98 -20.72 8.63
C PHE A 182 11.24 -21.60 7.41
N ASN A 183 10.47 -21.44 6.33
CA ASN A 183 10.68 -22.17 5.09
C ASN A 183 12.09 -21.91 4.50
N ARG A 184 12.59 -20.70 4.60
CA ARG A 184 13.94 -20.36 4.14
C ARG A 184 15.04 -21.03 4.98
N TRP A 185 14.82 -21.25 6.29
CA TRP A 185 15.82 -21.79 7.23
C TRP A 185 15.79 -23.32 7.31
N PHE A 186 14.64 -23.91 7.17
CA PHE A 186 14.43 -25.37 7.37
C PHE A 186 14.12 -26.13 6.07
N GLY A 187 14.15 -25.45 4.91
CA GLY A 187 13.71 -26.01 3.64
C GLY A 187 12.19 -26.01 3.49
N GLU A 188 11.72 -26.34 2.29
CA GLU A 188 10.27 -26.44 2.05
C GLU A 188 9.68 -27.54 2.96
N VAL A 189 8.86 -27.13 3.90
CA VAL A 189 8.16 -28.02 4.83
C VAL A 189 6.80 -28.45 4.28
N TRP A 190 6.40 -27.87 3.12
CA TRP A 190 5.11 -28.10 2.42
C TRP A 190 5.33 -28.40 0.95
#